data_ffe3e988f58cdc4d1f94b4e39794c23d
#
_entry.id   ffe3e988f58cdc4d1f94b4e39794c23d
#
_cell.length_a   1.000
_cell.length_b   1.000
_cell.length_c   1.000
_cell.angle_alpha   90.00
_cell.angle_beta   90.00
_cell.angle_gamma   90.00
#
_symmetry.space_group_name_H-M   'P 1'
#
loop_
_entity.id
_entity.type
_entity.pdbx_description
1 polymer ?
#
loop_
_entity_poly.entity_id
_entity_poly.type
_entity_poly.pdbx_seq_one_letter_code
_entity_poly.pdbx_strand_id
1 'polypeptide(L)'
;MRTANLLLAVATVSLAAGCRGGGSSEPAQPIPHVTPIDTRASADPAVDDEPPTPRPPKEADPTSTDTFEGTAGATDKPRAGAKVAVLRDVRAARHEHYDRIVFEFEGDAVPGYHVDYIDKPVRQCGSGEATEVAGDGWLAVRMTPAAAHTDAGKPTIPFRERKLALGVALELERTCDFEAEVTWVLGVSSPNRYRVLELTKPARLVVDVKH
;
A
#
# COMPACT_ATOMS: atom_id res chain seq x y z
N MET A 1 -51.90 33.50 2.56
CA MET A 1 -52.20 33.82 3.95
C MET A 1 -51.90 32.65 4.86
N ARG A 2 -50.95 32.78 5.66
CA ARG A 2 -50.63 32.32 7.03
C ARG A 2 -49.12 32.01 7.14
N THR A 3 -48.48 33.03 7.65
CA THR A 3 -47.15 33.04 8.23
C THR A 3 -47.11 32.27 9.55
N ALA A 4 -46.12 31.47 9.78
CA ALA A 4 -45.77 30.99 11.12
C ALA A 4 -44.27 31.10 11.30
N ASN A 5 -43.85 32.08 12.06
CA ASN A 5 -42.53 32.24 12.70
C ASN A 5 -42.34 31.14 13.75
N LEU A 6 -41.16 30.58 13.85
CA LEU A 6 -40.74 29.90 15.07
C LEU A 6 -39.32 30.30 15.44
N LEU A 7 -39.22 30.70 16.67
CA LEU A 7 -38.20 31.41 17.39
C LEU A 7 -36.88 30.61 17.57
N LEU A 8 -35.84 31.37 17.51
CA LEU A 8 -34.46 31.13 17.93
C LEU A 8 -34.40 30.92 19.46
N ALA A 9 -33.76 29.84 19.91
CA ALA A 9 -33.34 29.68 21.30
C ALA A 9 -31.83 29.57 21.36
N VAL A 10 -31.19 30.63 21.81
CA VAL A 10 -29.77 30.70 22.16
C VAL A 10 -29.59 30.20 23.59
N ALA A 11 -28.84 29.17 23.82
CA ALA A 11 -28.41 28.74 25.14
C ALA A 11 -26.91 29.02 25.30
N THR A 12 -26.61 30.04 26.06
CA THR A 12 -25.29 30.38 26.59
C THR A 12 -25.04 29.53 27.83
N VAL A 13 -23.89 28.82 27.86
CA VAL A 13 -23.38 28.23 29.09
C VAL A 13 -21.99 28.81 29.38
N SER A 14 -21.93 29.35 30.59
CA SER A 14 -20.81 30.12 31.12
C SER A 14 -19.60 29.28 31.54
N LEU A 15 -18.42 29.90 31.43
CA LEU A 15 -17.14 29.49 32.00
C LEU A 15 -17.21 29.37 33.54
N ALA A 16 -16.51 28.37 34.07
CA ALA A 16 -15.95 28.42 35.42
C ALA A 16 -14.50 27.98 35.36
N ALA A 17 -13.62 28.95 35.62
CA ALA A 17 -12.20 28.75 35.84
C ALA A 17 -11.99 28.21 37.26
N GLY A 18 -11.17 27.17 37.40
CA GLY A 18 -10.71 26.61 38.66
C GLY A 18 -9.22 26.27 38.61
N CYS A 19 -8.38 27.22 38.91
CA CYS A 19 -6.97 26.98 39.25
C CYS A 19 -6.91 26.36 40.66
N ARG A 20 -6.21 25.25 40.83
CA ARG A 20 -5.52 24.91 42.07
C ARG A 20 -4.31 24.05 41.77
N GLY A 21 -3.18 24.61 42.07
CA GLY A 21 -1.86 23.99 42.10
C GLY A 21 -1.77 22.97 43.25
N GLY A 22 -0.95 21.99 43.04
CA GLY A 22 -0.51 21.03 44.03
C GLY A 22 0.78 20.42 43.51
N GLY A 23 1.89 21.03 43.87
CA GLY A 23 3.20 20.46 43.68
C GLY A 23 3.36 19.23 44.57
N SER A 24 3.69 18.10 44.00
CA SER A 24 4.26 16.97 44.75
C SER A 24 5.68 16.75 44.27
N SER A 25 6.59 17.14 45.14
CA SER A 25 8.02 16.83 45.04
C SER A 25 8.21 15.33 45.28
N GLU A 26 8.60 14.62 44.25
CA GLU A 26 9.04 13.23 44.38
C GLU A 26 10.50 13.19 44.80
N PRO A 27 10.85 12.41 45.83
CA PRO A 27 12.24 12.36 46.30
C PRO A 27 13.11 11.54 45.33
N ALA A 28 14.25 12.11 44.99
CA ALA A 28 15.28 11.49 44.16
C ALA A 28 15.74 10.15 44.75
N GLN A 29 15.66 9.12 43.94
CA GLN A 29 16.25 7.80 44.27
C GLN A 29 17.77 7.82 44.09
N PRO A 30 18.55 7.21 44.98
CA PRO A 30 19.99 7.17 44.87
C PRO A 30 20.47 6.27 43.74
N ILE A 31 21.45 6.76 43.02
CA ILE A 31 22.13 6.07 41.91
C ILE A 31 22.86 4.83 42.47
N PRO A 32 22.68 3.63 41.93
CA PRO A 32 23.47 2.47 42.37
C PRO A 32 24.94 2.62 41.95
N HIS A 33 25.82 2.43 42.92
CA HIS A 33 27.27 2.36 42.79
C HIS A 33 27.64 1.27 41.75
N VAL A 34 28.38 1.69 40.72
CA VAL A 34 29.01 0.75 39.77
C VAL A 34 30.27 0.23 40.41
N THR A 35 30.27 -1.05 40.77
CA THR A 35 31.50 -1.78 41.11
C THR A 35 32.31 -2.07 39.85
N PRO A 36 33.66 -1.95 39.87
CA PRO A 36 34.48 -2.30 38.73
C PRO A 36 34.43 -3.82 38.48
N ILE A 37 34.07 -4.22 37.25
CA ILE A 37 34.11 -5.61 36.83
C ILE A 37 35.56 -5.97 36.53
N ASP A 38 36.03 -6.97 37.27
CA ASP A 38 37.33 -7.61 37.16
C ASP A 38 37.49 -8.21 35.73
N THR A 39 38.54 -7.75 35.04
CA THR A 39 38.90 -8.26 33.71
C THR A 39 39.53 -9.63 33.85
N ARG A 40 38.68 -10.68 33.82
CA ARG A 40 39.19 -12.03 33.69
C ARG A 40 38.90 -12.51 32.28
N ALA A 41 39.96 -12.70 31.52
CA ALA A 41 39.92 -13.27 30.20
C ALA A 41 39.17 -14.62 30.24
N SER A 42 38.05 -14.68 29.58
CA SER A 42 37.38 -15.92 29.21
C SER A 42 37.56 -16.13 27.71
N ALA A 43 38.09 -17.28 27.37
CA ALA A 43 38.33 -17.76 26.04
C ALA A 43 37.07 -17.62 25.15
N ASP A 44 37.30 -17.15 23.92
CA ASP A 44 36.33 -17.19 22.83
C ASP A 44 35.74 -18.61 22.65
N PRO A 45 34.43 -18.78 22.69
CA PRO A 45 33.83 -19.95 22.08
C PRO A 45 33.96 -19.81 20.58
N ALA A 46 34.44 -20.86 19.94
CA ALA A 46 34.58 -21.01 18.51
C ALA A 46 33.28 -20.51 17.82
N VAL A 47 33.44 -19.55 16.90
CA VAL A 47 32.40 -19.19 15.95
C VAL A 47 32.17 -20.45 15.09
N ASP A 48 31.05 -21.12 15.29
CA ASP A 48 30.57 -22.15 14.36
C ASP A 48 30.40 -21.46 13.01
N ASP A 49 31.28 -21.78 12.10
CA ASP A 49 31.26 -21.40 10.68
C ASP A 49 30.16 -22.21 10.00
N GLU A 50 28.89 -21.87 10.31
CA GLU A 50 27.74 -22.47 9.63
C GLU A 50 27.80 -21.97 8.18
N PRO A 51 27.91 -22.90 7.20
CA PRO A 51 27.96 -22.51 5.81
C PRO A 51 26.70 -21.72 5.45
N PRO A 52 26.81 -20.62 4.67
CA PRO A 52 25.66 -19.78 4.35
C PRO A 52 24.58 -20.64 3.69
N THR A 53 23.41 -20.67 4.31
CA THR A 53 22.21 -21.30 3.74
C THR A 53 22.04 -20.85 2.29
N PRO A 54 21.89 -21.75 1.32
CA PRO A 54 21.70 -21.38 -0.07
C PRO A 54 20.49 -20.44 -0.16
N ARG A 55 20.73 -19.23 -0.65
CA ARG A 55 19.65 -18.30 -1.00
C ARG A 55 18.73 -19.05 -1.97
N PRO A 56 17.41 -19.09 -1.72
CA PRO A 56 16.49 -19.75 -2.65
C PRO A 56 16.76 -19.25 -4.07
N PRO A 57 16.69 -20.12 -5.09
CA PRO A 57 16.96 -19.75 -6.47
C PRO A 57 16.12 -18.52 -6.80
N LYS A 58 16.77 -17.47 -7.33
CA LYS A 58 16.08 -16.31 -7.89
C LYS A 58 15.10 -16.89 -8.91
N GLU A 59 13.81 -16.82 -8.59
CA GLU A 59 12.75 -17.30 -9.49
C GLU A 59 13.06 -16.70 -10.87
N ALA A 60 13.33 -17.56 -11.84
CA ALA A 60 13.62 -17.12 -13.20
C ALA A 60 12.40 -16.35 -13.67
N ASP A 61 12.58 -15.08 -14.03
CA ASP A 61 11.51 -14.27 -14.60
C ASP A 61 11.07 -14.94 -15.91
N PRO A 62 9.86 -15.53 -16.00
CA PRO A 62 9.41 -16.24 -17.19
C PRO A 62 9.27 -15.34 -18.43
N THR A 63 9.57 -14.05 -18.30
CA THR A 63 9.34 -13.03 -19.31
C THR A 63 10.57 -12.20 -19.68
N SER A 64 11.78 -12.70 -19.41
CA SER A 64 13.00 -12.10 -19.96
C SER A 64 13.18 -12.45 -21.43
N THR A 65 12.31 -11.90 -22.29
CA THR A 65 12.56 -11.80 -23.72
C THR A 65 12.88 -10.34 -24.05
N ASP A 66 13.85 -10.09 -24.91
CA ASP A 66 14.31 -8.76 -25.32
C ASP A 66 13.21 -7.86 -25.94
N THR A 67 12.01 -8.39 -26.18
CA THR A 67 10.88 -7.65 -26.73
C THR A 67 9.83 -7.40 -25.66
N PHE A 68 9.76 -6.17 -25.14
CA PHE A 68 8.65 -5.74 -24.30
C PHE A 68 7.42 -5.51 -25.18
N GLU A 69 6.55 -6.51 -25.28
CA GLU A 69 5.24 -6.36 -25.90
C GLU A 69 4.26 -5.79 -24.88
N GLY A 70 3.74 -4.58 -25.13
CA GLY A 70 2.82 -3.87 -24.24
C GLY A 70 1.95 -2.92 -25.01
N THR A 71 0.95 -2.33 -24.34
CA THR A 71 0.00 -1.34 -24.86
C THR A 71 0.09 -0.04 -24.07
N ALA A 72 -0.40 1.05 -24.64
CA ALA A 72 -0.76 2.28 -23.93
C ALA A 72 -2.28 2.47 -23.85
N GLY A 73 -3.06 1.59 -24.48
CA GLY A 73 -4.52 1.56 -24.41
C GLY A 73 -4.99 0.67 -23.26
N ALA A 74 -6.30 0.63 -23.02
CA ALA A 74 -6.91 -0.16 -21.96
C ALA A 74 -6.68 -1.67 -22.14
N THR A 75 -6.49 -2.36 -21.03
CA THR A 75 -6.47 -3.83 -20.93
C THR A 75 -7.61 -4.25 -20.02
N ASP A 76 -8.52 -5.09 -20.51
CA ASP A 76 -9.71 -5.48 -19.80
C ASP A 76 -9.85 -7.01 -19.77
N LYS A 77 -10.15 -7.56 -18.60
CA LYS A 77 -10.42 -8.99 -18.40
C LYS A 77 -11.47 -9.20 -17.30
N PRO A 78 -12.76 -9.00 -17.62
CA PRO A 78 -13.82 -9.20 -16.63
C PRO A 78 -13.96 -10.67 -16.24
N ARG A 79 -14.38 -10.93 -15.00
CA ARG A 79 -14.66 -12.27 -14.46
C ARG A 79 -15.99 -12.28 -13.72
N ALA A 80 -17.07 -12.38 -14.49
CA ALA A 80 -18.41 -12.45 -13.93
C ALA A 80 -18.58 -13.69 -13.04
N GLY A 81 -19.21 -13.49 -11.87
CA GLY A 81 -19.51 -14.58 -10.93
C GLY A 81 -18.29 -15.13 -10.16
N ALA A 82 -17.11 -14.51 -10.29
CA ALA A 82 -15.96 -14.86 -9.48
C ALA A 82 -16.21 -14.54 -7.99
N LYS A 83 -15.55 -15.29 -7.10
CA LYS A 83 -15.51 -14.94 -5.67
C LYS A 83 -14.66 -13.72 -5.47
N VAL A 84 -14.95 -12.97 -4.39
CA VAL A 84 -14.12 -11.83 -3.98
C VAL A 84 -12.70 -12.31 -3.67
N ALA A 85 -11.72 -11.79 -4.40
CA ALA A 85 -10.31 -12.07 -4.19
C ALA A 85 -9.74 -11.12 -3.13
N VAL A 86 -9.16 -11.65 -2.07
CA VAL A 86 -8.56 -10.83 -1.00
C VAL A 86 -7.12 -10.50 -1.37
N LEU A 87 -6.82 -9.21 -1.53
CA LEU A 87 -5.47 -8.71 -1.78
C LEU A 87 -4.62 -8.86 -0.51
N ARG A 88 -3.46 -9.52 -0.60
CA ARG A 88 -2.58 -9.82 0.53
C ARG A 88 -1.29 -9.04 0.54
N ASP A 89 -0.78 -8.71 -0.63
CA ASP A 89 0.46 -7.95 -0.75
C ASP A 89 0.45 -7.09 -2.01
N VAL A 90 1.12 -5.94 -1.92
CA VAL A 90 1.40 -5.06 -3.05
C VAL A 90 2.87 -4.69 -2.99
N ARG A 91 3.63 -5.08 -3.99
CA ARG A 91 5.05 -4.82 -4.07
C ARG A 91 5.47 -4.28 -5.41
N ALA A 92 6.57 -3.55 -5.43
CA ALA A 92 7.13 -2.95 -6.62
C ALA A 92 8.63 -3.23 -6.69
N ALA A 93 9.15 -3.44 -7.90
CA ALA A 93 10.56 -3.68 -8.13
C ALA A 93 10.98 -3.14 -9.50
N ARG A 94 12.23 -2.64 -9.57
CA ARG A 94 12.86 -2.25 -10.83
C ARG A 94 13.49 -3.47 -11.49
N HIS A 95 13.24 -3.63 -12.78
CA HIS A 95 13.93 -4.53 -13.70
C HIS A 95 14.75 -3.73 -14.71
N GLU A 96 15.49 -4.40 -15.57
CA GLU A 96 16.40 -3.76 -16.52
C GLU A 96 15.67 -2.83 -17.51
N HIS A 97 14.48 -3.25 -18.00
CA HIS A 97 13.73 -2.56 -19.05
C HIS A 97 12.33 -2.11 -18.65
N TYR A 98 11.91 -2.38 -17.42
CA TYR A 98 10.57 -2.03 -16.91
C TYR A 98 10.57 -1.99 -15.37
N ASP A 99 9.59 -1.29 -14.83
CA ASP A 99 9.22 -1.39 -13.42
C ASP A 99 8.02 -2.33 -13.28
N ARG A 100 8.08 -3.23 -12.31
CA ARG A 100 7.06 -4.24 -12.05
C ARG A 100 6.30 -3.93 -10.77
N ILE A 101 4.97 -3.93 -10.87
CA ILE A 101 4.06 -3.89 -9.73
C ILE A 101 3.35 -5.24 -9.64
N VAL A 102 3.30 -5.81 -8.45
CA VAL A 102 2.68 -7.12 -8.19
C VAL A 102 1.59 -6.95 -7.15
N PHE A 103 0.39 -7.38 -7.50
CA PHE A 103 -0.76 -7.50 -6.61
C PHE A 103 -0.97 -8.99 -6.33
N GLU A 104 -0.72 -9.43 -5.09
CA GLU A 104 -0.83 -10.83 -4.69
C GLU A 104 -2.13 -11.06 -3.92
N PHE A 105 -2.85 -12.11 -4.29
CA PHE A 105 -4.15 -12.47 -3.72
C PHE A 105 -4.08 -13.74 -2.89
N GLU A 106 -5.03 -13.89 -1.99
CA GLU A 106 -5.27 -15.13 -1.28
C GLU A 106 -5.82 -16.20 -2.23
N GLY A 107 -5.29 -17.44 -2.12
CA GLY A 107 -5.70 -18.54 -2.98
C GLY A 107 -5.07 -18.50 -4.38
N ASP A 108 -5.74 -19.12 -5.35
CA ASP A 108 -5.17 -19.40 -6.67
C ASP A 108 -5.86 -18.61 -7.80
N ALA A 109 -6.82 -17.73 -7.46
CA ALA A 109 -7.61 -17.00 -8.45
C ALA A 109 -7.28 -15.51 -8.46
N VAL A 110 -6.90 -14.99 -9.63
CA VAL A 110 -6.80 -13.55 -9.90
C VAL A 110 -8.22 -13.02 -10.15
N PRO A 111 -8.63 -11.85 -9.59
CA PRO A 111 -9.94 -11.24 -9.92
C PRO A 111 -10.01 -10.77 -11.36
N GLY A 112 -11.20 -10.36 -11.82
CA GLY A 112 -11.31 -9.56 -13.02
C GLY A 112 -10.58 -8.23 -12.84
N TYR A 113 -10.13 -7.64 -13.95
CA TYR A 113 -9.42 -6.37 -13.89
C TYR A 113 -9.66 -5.50 -15.12
N HIS A 114 -9.49 -4.20 -14.91
CA HIS A 114 -9.41 -3.18 -15.95
C HIS A 114 -8.20 -2.30 -15.64
N VAL A 115 -7.32 -2.13 -16.62
CA VAL A 115 -6.10 -1.32 -16.49
C VAL A 115 -6.06 -0.31 -17.62
N ASP A 116 -5.97 0.96 -17.29
CA ASP A 116 -5.92 2.07 -18.26
C ASP A 116 -5.23 3.30 -17.68
N TYR A 117 -4.76 4.20 -18.56
CA TYR A 117 -4.35 5.54 -18.16
C TYR A 117 -5.57 6.43 -17.98
N ILE A 118 -5.62 7.13 -16.87
CA ILE A 118 -6.68 8.07 -16.50
C ILE A 118 -6.16 9.50 -16.47
N ASP A 119 -7.08 10.47 -16.63
CA ASP A 119 -6.77 11.89 -16.51
C ASP A 119 -6.86 12.39 -15.06
N LYS A 120 -6.20 13.51 -14.75
CA LYS A 120 -6.43 14.26 -13.50
C LYS A 120 -7.79 14.95 -13.49
N PRO A 121 -8.36 15.16 -12.31
CA PRO A 121 -7.84 14.77 -10.99
C PRO A 121 -8.10 13.29 -10.68
N VAL A 122 -7.10 12.62 -10.10
CA VAL A 122 -7.30 11.29 -9.49
C VAL A 122 -8.25 11.43 -8.31
N ARG A 123 -9.24 10.55 -8.18
CA ARG A 123 -10.27 10.67 -7.15
C ARG A 123 -10.42 9.41 -6.31
N GLN A 124 -10.77 9.61 -5.07
CA GLN A 124 -11.19 8.54 -4.15
C GLN A 124 -12.61 8.08 -4.49
N CYS A 125 -12.84 6.76 -4.57
CA CYS A 125 -14.14 6.21 -5.03
C CYS A 125 -15.31 6.54 -4.10
N GLY A 126 -15.09 6.58 -2.79
CA GLY A 126 -16.18 6.82 -1.81
C GLY A 126 -16.56 8.28 -1.68
N SER A 127 -15.59 9.16 -1.49
CA SER A 127 -15.83 10.59 -1.25
C SER A 127 -15.86 11.43 -2.54
N GLY A 128 -15.24 10.94 -3.63
CA GLY A 128 -15.02 11.74 -4.83
C GLY A 128 -13.93 12.80 -4.67
N GLU A 129 -13.29 12.89 -3.51
CA GLU A 129 -12.24 13.86 -3.23
C GLU A 129 -11.02 13.60 -4.12
N ALA A 130 -10.43 14.70 -4.61
CA ALA A 130 -9.19 14.60 -5.37
C ALA A 130 -8.03 14.19 -4.46
N THR A 131 -7.17 13.32 -4.98
CA THR A 131 -5.92 12.96 -4.33
C THR A 131 -4.76 13.23 -5.29
N GLU A 132 -3.66 13.75 -4.74
CA GLU A 132 -2.46 13.99 -5.53
C GLU A 132 -1.68 12.69 -5.65
N VAL A 133 -1.29 12.38 -6.88
CA VAL A 133 -0.41 11.25 -7.22
C VAL A 133 0.71 11.79 -8.08
N ALA A 134 1.95 11.46 -7.72
CA ALA A 134 3.14 11.94 -8.42
C ALA A 134 3.19 11.46 -9.87
N GLY A 135 3.86 12.25 -10.74
CA GLY A 135 4.12 11.90 -12.13
C GLY A 135 3.27 12.63 -13.15
N ASP A 136 3.50 12.30 -14.41
CA ASP A 136 2.86 12.88 -15.59
C ASP A 136 1.94 11.89 -16.31
N GLY A 137 1.79 10.67 -15.78
CA GLY A 137 0.83 9.65 -16.19
C GLY A 137 0.28 8.90 -14.98
N TRP A 138 -1.00 8.51 -15.05
CA TRP A 138 -1.71 7.84 -13.95
C TRP A 138 -2.35 6.57 -14.46
N LEU A 139 -1.68 5.43 -14.23
CA LEU A 139 -2.18 4.11 -14.63
C LEU A 139 -3.07 3.55 -13.53
N ALA A 140 -4.38 3.50 -13.78
CA ALA A 140 -5.34 2.90 -12.87
C ALA A 140 -5.39 1.39 -13.06
N VAL A 141 -5.31 0.66 -11.96
CA VAL A 141 -5.46 -0.80 -11.90
C VAL A 141 -6.69 -1.10 -11.04
N ARG A 142 -7.82 -1.32 -11.69
CA ARG A 142 -9.10 -1.68 -11.06
C ARG A 142 -9.26 -3.18 -11.05
N MET A 143 -9.57 -3.74 -9.89
CA MET A 143 -9.73 -5.19 -9.68
C MET A 143 -11.10 -5.47 -9.09
N THR A 144 -11.87 -6.36 -9.73
CA THR A 144 -13.26 -6.68 -9.38
C THR A 144 -13.60 -8.13 -9.74
N PRO A 145 -14.22 -8.93 -8.85
CA PRO A 145 -14.47 -8.62 -7.44
C PRO A 145 -13.22 -8.83 -6.58
N ALA A 146 -12.85 -7.83 -5.80
CA ALA A 146 -11.68 -7.86 -4.91
C ALA A 146 -11.92 -7.05 -3.63
N ALA A 147 -11.14 -7.34 -2.58
CA ALA A 147 -11.11 -6.59 -1.34
C ALA A 147 -9.67 -6.45 -0.84
N ALA A 148 -9.30 -5.30 -0.26
CA ALA A 148 -8.04 -5.10 0.44
C ALA A 148 -8.25 -5.02 1.97
N HIS A 149 -9.30 -5.66 2.45
CA HIS A 149 -9.67 -5.79 3.86
C HIS A 149 -10.23 -7.20 4.12
N THR A 150 -10.25 -7.59 5.39
CA THR A 150 -10.91 -8.82 5.84
C THR A 150 -12.41 -8.61 6.02
N ASP A 151 -13.20 -9.69 6.21
CA ASP A 151 -14.63 -9.60 6.52
C ASP A 151 -14.94 -8.75 7.76
N ALA A 152 -13.99 -8.62 8.67
CA ALA A 152 -14.08 -7.74 9.84
C ALA A 152 -13.70 -6.28 9.54
N GLY A 153 -13.48 -5.90 8.28
CA GLY A 153 -13.10 -4.55 7.87
C GLY A 153 -11.64 -4.18 8.17
N LYS A 154 -10.79 -5.12 8.61
CA LYS A 154 -9.38 -4.84 8.87
C LYS A 154 -8.59 -4.81 7.57
N PRO A 155 -7.84 -3.71 7.27
CA PRO A 155 -7.00 -3.63 6.10
C PRO A 155 -5.99 -4.79 6.01
N THR A 156 -5.83 -5.38 4.83
CA THR A 156 -4.84 -6.43 4.57
C THR A 156 -3.53 -5.87 4.04
N ILE A 157 -3.56 -4.64 3.49
CA ILE A 157 -2.39 -3.91 3.04
C ILE A 157 -2.11 -2.78 4.03
N PRO A 158 -0.91 -2.69 4.62
CA PRO A 158 -0.61 -1.75 5.71
C PRO A 158 -0.43 -0.30 5.28
N PHE A 159 -0.48 -0.01 3.99
CA PHE A 159 -0.33 1.33 3.43
C PHE A 159 -1.43 1.61 2.39
N ARG A 160 -1.77 2.88 2.26
CA ARG A 160 -2.66 3.39 1.22
C ARG A 160 -1.86 4.09 0.12
N GLU A 161 -0.80 4.78 0.51
CA GLU A 161 0.15 5.49 -0.33
C GLU A 161 1.55 4.91 -0.14
N ARG A 162 2.32 4.82 -1.23
CA ARG A 162 3.73 4.45 -1.19
C ARG A 162 4.48 5.18 -2.29
N LYS A 163 5.44 6.02 -1.90
CA LYS A 163 6.42 6.59 -2.83
C LYS A 163 7.37 5.49 -3.30
N LEU A 164 7.69 5.51 -4.57
CA LEU A 164 8.57 4.55 -5.22
C LEU A 164 9.80 5.29 -5.76
N ALA A 165 10.97 4.68 -5.65
CA ALA A 165 12.22 5.19 -6.22
C ALA A 165 12.68 4.25 -7.35
N LEU A 166 11.82 4.05 -8.36
CA LEU A 166 12.05 3.16 -9.48
C LEU A 166 12.38 3.95 -10.76
N GLY A 167 12.46 3.28 -11.91
CA GLY A 167 12.82 3.92 -13.18
C GLY A 167 11.75 4.87 -13.71
N VAL A 168 10.51 4.39 -13.75
CA VAL A 168 9.33 5.10 -14.28
C VAL A 168 8.24 5.23 -13.23
N ALA A 169 8.04 4.19 -12.40
CA ALA A 169 7.03 4.17 -11.36
C ALA A 169 7.48 5.03 -10.17
N LEU A 170 6.67 6.04 -9.83
CA LEU A 170 6.99 7.05 -8.82
C LEU A 170 6.17 6.89 -7.54
N GLU A 171 4.93 6.43 -7.65
CA GLU A 171 4.01 6.35 -6.53
C GLU A 171 2.91 5.33 -6.77
N LEU A 172 2.46 4.67 -5.70
CA LEU A 172 1.24 3.87 -5.65
C LEU A 172 0.27 4.51 -4.67
N GLU A 173 -0.98 4.72 -5.10
CA GLU A 173 -2.08 5.22 -4.28
C GLU A 173 -3.28 4.30 -4.43
N ARG A 174 -3.83 3.81 -3.29
CA ARG A 174 -5.10 3.07 -3.29
C ARG A 174 -6.26 4.06 -3.22
N THR A 175 -6.97 4.18 -4.32
CA THR A 175 -8.10 5.11 -4.46
C THR A 175 -9.46 4.48 -4.16
N CYS A 176 -9.56 3.15 -4.20
CA CYS A 176 -10.77 2.41 -3.86
C CYS A 176 -10.49 1.11 -3.10
N ASP A 177 -11.34 0.80 -2.13
CA ASP A 177 -11.50 -0.49 -1.45
C ASP A 177 -12.93 -0.54 -0.90
N PHE A 178 -13.91 -0.67 -1.81
CA PHE A 178 -15.32 -0.56 -1.49
C PHE A 178 -16.17 -1.37 -2.50
N GLU A 179 -17.26 -1.97 -2.05
CA GLU A 179 -18.24 -2.73 -2.87
C GLU A 179 -17.57 -3.79 -3.79
N ALA A 180 -16.64 -4.54 -3.22
CA ALA A 180 -15.86 -5.55 -3.96
C ALA A 180 -15.04 -4.97 -5.14
N GLU A 181 -14.70 -3.70 -5.11
CA GLU A 181 -13.74 -3.07 -6.00
C GLU A 181 -12.52 -2.59 -5.23
N VAL A 182 -11.35 -2.96 -5.72
CA VAL A 182 -10.06 -2.41 -5.27
C VAL A 182 -9.40 -1.73 -6.45
N THR A 183 -9.09 -0.43 -6.28
CA THR A 183 -8.39 0.35 -7.31
C THR A 183 -7.10 0.94 -6.73
N TRP A 184 -6.01 0.71 -7.44
CA TRP A 184 -4.73 1.37 -7.24
C TRP A 184 -4.40 2.23 -8.44
N VAL A 185 -3.86 3.42 -8.19
CA VAL A 185 -3.32 4.30 -9.22
C VAL A 185 -1.81 4.33 -9.10
N LEU A 186 -1.13 3.96 -10.17
CA LEU A 186 0.31 4.06 -10.31
C LEU A 186 0.65 5.39 -10.99
N GLY A 187 1.29 6.29 -10.26
CA GLY A 187 1.88 7.49 -10.82
C GLY A 187 3.20 7.16 -11.51
N VAL A 188 3.32 7.55 -12.76
CA VAL A 188 4.49 7.30 -13.60
C VAL A 188 5.06 8.59 -14.17
N SER A 189 6.38 8.62 -14.43
CA SER A 189 7.07 9.79 -14.99
C SER A 189 6.58 10.17 -16.41
N SER A 190 5.99 9.21 -17.13
CA SER A 190 5.34 9.40 -18.44
C SER A 190 4.41 8.22 -18.73
N PRO A 191 3.35 8.38 -19.53
CA PRO A 191 2.41 7.32 -19.87
C PRO A 191 3.02 6.32 -20.85
N ASN A 192 3.99 5.54 -20.36
CA ASN A 192 4.70 4.54 -21.14
C ASN A 192 3.82 3.31 -21.43
N ARG A 193 4.26 2.48 -22.37
CA ARG A 193 3.59 1.20 -22.65
C ARG A 193 3.69 0.30 -21.41
N TYR A 194 2.63 -0.44 -21.13
CA TYR A 194 2.57 -1.41 -20.05
C TYR A 194 2.06 -2.76 -20.55
N ARG A 195 2.31 -3.80 -19.79
CA ARG A 195 1.72 -5.13 -20.00
C ARG A 195 1.17 -5.66 -18.69
N VAL A 196 0.15 -6.51 -18.79
CA VAL A 196 -0.47 -7.19 -17.65
C VAL A 196 -0.25 -8.68 -17.78
N LEU A 197 0.19 -9.33 -16.69
CA LEU A 197 0.43 -10.75 -16.61
C LEU A 197 -0.33 -11.33 -15.42
N GLU A 198 -0.78 -12.57 -15.55
CA GLU A 198 -1.37 -13.33 -14.45
C GLU A 198 -0.44 -14.48 -14.09
N LEU A 199 -0.18 -14.62 -12.81
CA LEU A 199 0.57 -15.75 -12.26
C LEU A 199 -0.30 -16.49 -11.26
N THR A 200 -0.09 -17.79 -11.17
CA THR A 200 -0.80 -18.67 -10.23
C THR A 200 0.19 -19.20 -9.19
N LYS A 201 -0.33 -19.58 -8.01
CA LYS A 201 0.41 -20.25 -6.92
C LYS A 201 1.59 -19.42 -6.35
N PRO A 202 1.32 -18.33 -5.64
CA PRO A 202 0.02 -17.72 -5.36
C PRO A 202 -0.53 -16.92 -6.54
N ALA A 203 -1.83 -16.60 -6.50
CA ALA A 203 -2.47 -15.76 -7.51
C ALA A 203 -1.89 -14.36 -7.49
N ARG A 204 -1.44 -13.87 -8.64
CA ARG A 204 -0.83 -12.53 -8.77
C ARG A 204 -1.26 -11.86 -10.07
N LEU A 205 -1.68 -10.63 -9.96
CA LEU A 205 -1.78 -9.72 -11.10
C LEU A 205 -0.49 -8.91 -11.14
N VAL A 206 0.19 -8.92 -12.26
CA VAL A 206 1.46 -8.23 -12.47
C VAL A 206 1.29 -7.18 -13.53
N VAL A 207 1.72 -5.96 -13.24
CA VAL A 207 1.73 -4.83 -14.17
C VAL A 207 3.17 -4.39 -14.36
N ASP A 208 3.69 -4.52 -15.56
CA ASP A 208 5.01 -4.03 -15.94
C ASP A 208 4.84 -2.74 -16.76
N VAL A 209 5.56 -1.69 -16.39
CA VAL A 209 5.60 -0.42 -17.11
C VAL A 209 6.99 -0.26 -17.70
N LYS A 210 7.08 -0.08 -19.03
CA LYS A 210 8.34 0.04 -19.76
C LYS A 210 9.09 1.31 -19.35
N HIS A 211 10.43 1.23 -19.28
CA HIS A 211 11.29 2.40 -19.15
C HIS A 211 11.36 3.23 -20.43
#